data_4ce4db60b8c766656dc1bc7393ad95be
#
_entry.id   4ce4db60b8c766656dc1bc7393ad95be
#
_cell.length_a   1.000
_cell.length_b   1.000
_cell.length_c   1.000
_cell.angle_alpha   90.00
_cell.angle_beta   90.00
_cell.angle_gamma   90.00
#
_symmetry.space_group_name_H-M   'P 1'
#
loop_
_entity.id
_entity.type
_entity.pdbx_description
1 polymer ?
#
loop_
_entity_poly.entity_id
_entity_poly.type
_entity_poly.pdbx_seq_one_letter_code
_entity_poly.pdbx_strand_id
1 'polypeptide(L)'
;MVPRQKRYLDEQEGIALSDVWTDIPPLNSQAQERLGYPTQKPVALLERILNASSNPGDVVLDPFCGCGTTVHAAEKLGRRWIGIDVTHLAIGLIEKRLRDAFPAVQFTTHGVPQDIHAARDLAARGKYHEFEKWALSLIAAQPGNFGKKGADRGLDGRLYFGKTGLGIVSVKAGENVGVSMIRDLKGTMEREKAAIGVFLTLTEPTKPMVSEAASAGLYEEPGFAPVPRLQIVTVEQAMQLRERAVQLPARRDDAFKRAAREEGPNRQGALDL
;
A
#
# COMPACT_ATOMS: atom_id res chain seq x y z
N MET A 1 -26.03 -2.71 -52.82
CA MET A 1 -26.30 -3.55 -51.65
C MET A 1 -25.08 -4.45 -51.47
N VAL A 2 -24.34 -4.30 -50.37
CA VAL A 2 -23.14 -5.10 -50.14
C VAL A 2 -23.64 -6.48 -49.62
N PRO A 3 -23.21 -7.60 -50.22
CA PRO A 3 -23.62 -8.92 -49.76
C PRO A 3 -23.11 -9.15 -48.34
N ARG A 4 -23.99 -9.46 -47.38
CA ARG A 4 -23.61 -9.85 -46.04
C ARG A 4 -23.52 -11.38 -45.99
N GLN A 5 -22.35 -11.90 -45.68
CA GLN A 5 -22.16 -13.30 -45.42
C GLN A 5 -22.84 -13.70 -44.10
N LYS A 6 -23.75 -14.68 -44.14
CA LYS A 6 -24.31 -15.24 -42.91
C LYS A 6 -23.21 -16.01 -42.17
N ARG A 7 -23.02 -15.70 -40.91
CA ARG A 7 -22.12 -16.42 -39.99
C ARG A 7 -23.00 -17.09 -38.94
N TYR A 8 -22.89 -18.40 -38.79
CA TYR A 8 -23.61 -19.14 -37.79
C TYR A 8 -22.74 -19.23 -36.53
N LEU A 9 -23.35 -19.10 -35.34
CA LEU A 9 -22.65 -19.07 -34.05
C LEU A 9 -22.01 -20.42 -33.70
N ASP A 10 -22.63 -21.49 -34.16
CA ASP A 10 -22.20 -22.89 -34.00
C ASP A 10 -21.02 -23.29 -34.92
N GLU A 11 -20.72 -22.47 -35.92
CA GLU A 11 -19.58 -22.65 -36.83
C GLU A 11 -18.34 -21.86 -36.42
N GLN A 12 -18.37 -21.14 -35.27
CA GLN A 12 -17.30 -20.26 -34.82
C GLN A 12 -16.79 -20.66 -33.43
N GLU A 13 -15.49 -20.73 -33.27
CA GLU A 13 -14.84 -20.99 -31.98
C GLU A 13 -15.03 -19.85 -30.93
N GLY A 14 -15.85 -18.83 -31.25
CA GLY A 14 -16.18 -17.73 -30.37
C GLY A 14 -16.66 -16.48 -31.11
N ILE A 15 -17.01 -15.44 -30.37
CA ILE A 15 -17.42 -14.14 -30.88
C ILE A 15 -16.19 -13.22 -30.86
N ALA A 16 -15.96 -12.49 -31.94
CA ALA A 16 -14.91 -11.46 -31.97
C ALA A 16 -15.09 -10.47 -30.80
N LEU A 17 -13.99 -10.13 -30.15
CA LEU A 17 -14.00 -9.19 -29.04
C LEU A 17 -14.54 -7.83 -29.52
N SER A 18 -15.60 -7.32 -28.88
CA SER A 18 -16.15 -6.00 -29.15
C SER A 18 -15.23 -4.91 -28.62
N ASP A 19 -15.29 -3.73 -29.22
CA ASP A 19 -14.66 -2.50 -28.74
C ASP A 19 -15.44 -1.81 -27.61
N VAL A 20 -16.68 -2.28 -27.34
CA VAL A 20 -17.53 -1.80 -26.25
C VAL A 20 -17.81 -2.94 -25.27
N TRP A 21 -17.44 -2.72 -24.01
CA TRP A 21 -17.60 -3.70 -22.92
C TRP A 21 -18.52 -3.13 -21.84
N THR A 22 -19.75 -3.65 -21.78
CA THR A 22 -20.79 -3.21 -20.84
C THR A 22 -20.95 -4.15 -19.64
N ASP A 23 -20.31 -5.31 -19.67
CA ASP A 23 -20.43 -6.37 -18.69
C ASP A 23 -19.40 -6.26 -17.53
N ILE A 24 -18.45 -5.32 -17.62
CA ILE A 24 -17.49 -5.04 -16.55
C ILE A 24 -17.86 -3.72 -15.88
N PRO A 25 -18.56 -3.74 -14.74
CA PRO A 25 -18.95 -2.51 -14.05
C PRO A 25 -17.74 -1.82 -13.41
N PRO A 26 -17.76 -0.49 -13.24
CA PRO A 26 -16.80 0.23 -12.43
C PRO A 26 -16.80 -0.27 -10.98
N LEU A 27 -15.64 -0.14 -10.30
CA LEU A 27 -15.54 -0.49 -8.87
C LEU A 27 -16.40 0.44 -8.02
N ASN A 28 -17.46 -0.10 -7.43
CA ASN A 28 -18.25 0.62 -6.45
C ASN A 28 -17.53 0.70 -5.08
N SER A 29 -18.06 1.49 -4.16
CA SER A 29 -17.47 1.71 -2.84
C SER A 29 -17.41 0.45 -1.96
N GLN A 30 -18.24 -0.56 -2.24
CA GLN A 30 -18.36 -1.81 -1.47
C GLN A 30 -17.65 -2.99 -2.14
N ALA A 31 -17.05 -2.80 -3.32
CA ALA A 31 -16.37 -3.87 -4.02
C ALA A 31 -15.24 -4.46 -3.16
N GLN A 32 -15.20 -5.79 -3.05
CA GLN A 32 -14.20 -6.49 -2.22
C GLN A 32 -12.76 -6.26 -2.73
N GLU A 33 -12.58 -6.16 -4.04
CA GLU A 33 -11.28 -5.90 -4.66
C GLU A 33 -10.79 -4.44 -4.52
N ARG A 34 -11.64 -3.54 -3.98
CA ARG A 34 -11.29 -2.14 -3.82
C ARG A 34 -10.29 -1.95 -2.69
N LEU A 35 -9.05 -1.58 -3.02
CA LEU A 35 -7.96 -1.37 -2.06
C LEU A 35 -7.95 0.03 -1.44
N GLY A 36 -8.81 0.96 -1.89
CA GLY A 36 -8.85 2.35 -1.42
C GLY A 36 -8.03 3.33 -2.27
N TYR A 37 -7.41 2.89 -3.35
CA TYR A 37 -6.71 3.78 -4.28
C TYR A 37 -7.70 4.49 -5.21
N PRO A 38 -7.63 5.84 -5.38
CA PRO A 38 -8.69 6.63 -6.04
C PRO A 38 -9.00 6.23 -7.48
N THR A 39 -7.98 5.78 -8.23
CA THR A 39 -8.09 5.48 -9.67
C THR A 39 -8.02 4.01 -10.00
N GLN A 40 -8.25 3.14 -9.01
CA GLN A 40 -8.22 1.69 -9.20
C GLN A 40 -9.23 1.24 -10.25
N LYS A 41 -8.77 0.43 -11.19
CA LYS A 41 -9.60 -0.24 -12.20
C LYS A 41 -10.00 -1.65 -11.73
N PRO A 42 -11.14 -2.21 -12.22
CA PRO A 42 -11.47 -3.62 -11.98
C PRO A 42 -10.39 -4.56 -12.51
N VAL A 43 -10.09 -5.62 -11.77
CA VAL A 43 -9.13 -6.66 -12.22
C VAL A 43 -9.64 -7.33 -13.49
N ALA A 44 -10.93 -7.62 -13.58
CA ALA A 44 -11.56 -8.25 -14.75
C ALA A 44 -11.33 -7.46 -16.06
N LEU A 45 -11.22 -6.12 -15.98
CA LEU A 45 -10.90 -5.28 -17.15
C LEU A 45 -9.49 -5.60 -17.67
N LEU A 46 -8.52 -5.65 -16.76
CA LEU A 46 -7.12 -5.91 -17.13
C LEU A 46 -6.92 -7.36 -17.55
N GLU A 47 -7.62 -8.31 -16.93
CA GLU A 47 -7.63 -9.73 -17.35
C GLU A 47 -8.11 -9.85 -18.81
N ARG A 48 -9.19 -9.17 -19.17
CA ARG A 48 -9.70 -9.18 -20.55
C ARG A 48 -8.69 -8.60 -21.53
N ILE A 49 -8.11 -7.45 -21.21
CA ILE A 49 -7.09 -6.79 -22.04
C ILE A 49 -5.90 -7.73 -22.25
N LEU A 50 -5.37 -8.29 -21.17
CA LEU A 50 -4.19 -9.17 -21.21
C LEU A 50 -4.45 -10.46 -21.96
N ASN A 51 -5.62 -11.09 -21.79
CA ASN A 51 -6.00 -12.30 -22.53
C ASN A 51 -6.19 -12.04 -24.01
N ALA A 52 -6.64 -10.83 -24.40
CA ALA A 52 -6.81 -10.46 -25.81
C ALA A 52 -5.50 -10.07 -26.49
N SER A 53 -4.46 -9.64 -25.74
CA SER A 53 -3.26 -9.01 -26.29
C SER A 53 -1.94 -9.67 -25.93
N SER A 54 -1.95 -10.74 -25.15
CA SER A 54 -0.74 -11.44 -24.69
C SER A 54 -1.00 -12.92 -24.41
N ASN A 55 0.08 -13.68 -24.32
CA ASN A 55 0.07 -15.10 -23.96
C ASN A 55 0.73 -15.33 -22.58
N PRO A 56 0.45 -16.46 -21.89
CA PRO A 56 1.21 -16.86 -20.72
C PRO A 56 2.72 -16.85 -20.99
N GLY A 57 3.50 -16.28 -20.05
CA GLY A 57 4.94 -16.12 -20.19
C GLY A 57 5.42 -14.82 -20.87
N ASP A 58 4.54 -14.10 -21.57
CA ASP A 58 4.86 -12.79 -22.13
C ASP A 58 5.16 -11.76 -21.04
N VAL A 59 5.81 -10.66 -21.42
CA VAL A 59 6.12 -9.53 -20.52
C VAL A 59 5.09 -8.41 -20.69
N VAL A 60 4.42 -8.07 -19.60
CA VAL A 60 3.49 -6.94 -19.51
C VAL A 60 4.21 -5.76 -18.87
N LEU A 61 4.23 -4.62 -19.56
CA LEU A 61 4.75 -3.36 -19.03
C LEU A 61 3.62 -2.39 -18.74
N ASP A 62 3.54 -1.90 -17.49
CA ASP A 62 2.68 -0.78 -17.10
C ASP A 62 3.54 0.36 -16.52
N PRO A 63 3.83 1.41 -17.32
CA PRO A 63 4.71 2.50 -16.90
C PRO A 63 4.05 3.51 -15.95
N PHE A 64 2.75 3.35 -15.64
CA PHE A 64 1.98 4.19 -14.73
C PHE A 64 1.05 3.32 -13.87
N CYS A 65 1.64 2.31 -13.21
CA CYS A 65 0.89 1.18 -12.67
C CYS A 65 0.00 1.49 -11.44
N GLY A 66 0.11 2.68 -10.84
CA GLY A 66 -0.76 3.11 -9.73
C GLY A 66 -0.84 2.06 -8.61
N CYS A 67 -2.03 1.55 -8.33
CA CYS A 67 -2.21 0.48 -7.35
C CYS A 67 -1.96 -0.95 -7.89
N GLY A 68 -1.38 -1.08 -9.08
CA GLY A 68 -0.92 -2.36 -9.63
C GLY A 68 -2.02 -3.31 -10.09
N THR A 69 -3.14 -2.81 -10.61
CA THR A 69 -4.19 -3.70 -11.13
C THR A 69 -3.71 -4.51 -12.32
N THR A 70 -2.94 -3.88 -13.23
CA THR A 70 -2.31 -4.57 -14.37
C THR A 70 -1.31 -5.62 -13.91
N VAL A 71 -0.46 -5.27 -12.95
CA VAL A 71 0.55 -6.18 -12.37
C VAL A 71 -0.11 -7.38 -11.72
N HIS A 72 -1.19 -7.16 -10.95
CA HIS A 72 -1.98 -8.23 -10.33
C HIS A 72 -2.60 -9.17 -11.39
N ALA A 73 -3.24 -8.60 -12.42
CA ALA A 73 -3.84 -9.39 -13.48
C ALA A 73 -2.78 -10.19 -14.28
N ALA A 74 -1.62 -9.60 -14.54
CA ALA A 74 -0.51 -10.27 -15.21
C ALA A 74 0.03 -11.45 -14.40
N GLU A 75 0.25 -11.27 -13.09
CA GLU A 75 0.66 -12.37 -12.19
C GLU A 75 -0.38 -13.51 -12.17
N LYS A 76 -1.66 -13.15 -11.99
CA LYS A 76 -2.77 -14.11 -11.98
C LYS A 76 -2.84 -14.94 -13.25
N LEU A 77 -2.58 -14.32 -14.40
CA LEU A 77 -2.66 -14.95 -15.72
C LEU A 77 -1.34 -15.59 -16.18
N GLY A 78 -0.32 -15.66 -15.31
CA GLY A 78 0.97 -16.28 -15.61
C GLY A 78 1.83 -15.52 -16.61
N ARG A 79 1.68 -14.17 -16.66
CA ARG A 79 2.56 -13.29 -17.42
C ARG A 79 3.66 -12.77 -16.51
N ARG A 80 4.85 -12.52 -17.07
CA ARG A 80 5.86 -11.68 -16.40
C ARG A 80 5.43 -10.24 -16.48
N TRP A 81 5.86 -9.41 -15.54
CA TRP A 81 5.42 -8.02 -15.52
C TRP A 81 6.52 -7.07 -15.05
N ILE A 82 6.41 -5.83 -15.50
CA ILE A 82 7.20 -4.69 -15.06
C ILE A 82 6.20 -3.55 -14.78
N GLY A 83 6.11 -3.12 -13.52
CA GLY A 83 5.29 -1.98 -13.12
C GLY A 83 6.18 -0.81 -12.73
N ILE A 84 5.87 0.39 -13.21
CA ILE A 84 6.58 1.63 -12.86
C ILE A 84 5.58 2.62 -12.29
N ASP A 85 5.94 3.27 -11.19
CA ASP A 85 5.19 4.41 -10.65
C ASP A 85 6.14 5.42 -10.00
N VAL A 86 5.74 6.68 -9.99
CA VAL A 86 6.54 7.77 -9.41
C VAL A 86 6.36 7.90 -7.91
N THR A 87 5.39 7.20 -7.32
CA THR A 87 5.04 7.35 -5.90
C THR A 87 5.41 6.13 -5.08
N HIS A 88 6.14 6.32 -3.99
CA HIS A 88 6.43 5.26 -3.03
C HIS A 88 5.16 4.63 -2.44
N LEU A 89 4.08 5.42 -2.31
CA LEU A 89 2.79 4.94 -1.84
C LEU A 89 2.20 3.88 -2.79
N ALA A 90 2.21 4.15 -4.11
CA ALA A 90 1.74 3.20 -5.11
C ALA A 90 2.56 1.91 -5.07
N ILE A 91 3.90 2.04 -5.05
CA ILE A 91 4.81 0.88 -4.98
C ILE A 91 4.55 0.06 -3.71
N GLY A 92 4.46 0.69 -2.53
CA GLY A 92 4.16 -0.01 -1.28
C GLY A 92 2.80 -0.73 -1.31
N LEU A 93 1.79 -0.12 -1.95
CA LEU A 93 0.48 -0.74 -2.12
C LEU A 93 0.53 -1.94 -3.09
N ILE A 94 1.30 -1.85 -4.18
CA ILE A 94 1.51 -2.97 -5.10
C ILE A 94 2.19 -4.13 -4.39
N GLU A 95 3.27 -3.87 -3.65
CA GLU A 95 3.96 -4.88 -2.87
C GLU A 95 3.03 -5.60 -1.89
N LYS A 96 2.22 -4.83 -1.15
CA LYS A 96 1.23 -5.39 -0.23
C LYS A 96 0.19 -6.23 -0.98
N ARG A 97 -0.39 -5.69 -2.03
CA ARG A 97 -1.39 -6.37 -2.87
C ARG A 97 -0.88 -7.71 -3.39
N LEU A 98 0.34 -7.74 -3.92
CA LEU A 98 0.93 -8.94 -4.46
C LEU A 98 1.18 -10.00 -3.38
N ARG A 99 1.75 -9.61 -2.23
CA ARG A 99 2.00 -10.54 -1.12
C ARG A 99 0.71 -11.10 -0.51
N ASP A 100 -0.34 -10.26 -0.43
CA ASP A 100 -1.64 -10.69 0.09
C ASP A 100 -2.33 -11.69 -0.85
N ALA A 101 -2.31 -11.40 -2.17
CA ALA A 101 -2.99 -12.21 -3.17
C ALA A 101 -2.20 -13.46 -3.57
N PHE A 102 -0.88 -13.36 -3.67
CA PHE A 102 0.02 -14.40 -4.15
C PHE A 102 1.15 -14.67 -3.16
N PRO A 103 0.93 -15.48 -2.12
CA PRO A 103 1.93 -15.69 -1.05
C PRO A 103 3.30 -16.21 -1.51
N ALA A 104 3.36 -16.86 -2.67
CA ALA A 104 4.60 -17.38 -3.25
C ALA A 104 5.25 -16.46 -4.29
N VAL A 105 4.69 -15.27 -4.54
CA VAL A 105 5.21 -14.34 -5.55
C VAL A 105 6.61 -13.86 -5.18
N GLN A 106 7.48 -13.82 -6.17
CA GLN A 106 8.83 -13.26 -6.05
C GLN A 106 8.97 -12.09 -7.01
N PHE A 107 9.40 -10.95 -6.49
CA PHE A 107 9.65 -9.75 -7.28
C PHE A 107 10.74 -8.90 -6.62
N THR A 108 11.33 -8.02 -7.40
CA THR A 108 12.31 -7.04 -6.94
C THR A 108 11.77 -5.65 -7.15
N THR A 109 11.88 -4.81 -6.12
CA THR A 109 11.51 -3.39 -6.22
C THR A 109 12.77 -2.55 -6.33
N HIS A 110 12.82 -1.69 -7.34
CA HIS A 110 13.93 -0.77 -7.59
C HIS A 110 13.51 0.67 -7.29
N GLY A 111 14.49 1.54 -7.00
CA GLY A 111 14.24 2.98 -6.76
C GLY A 111 13.68 3.32 -5.38
N VAL A 112 13.55 2.35 -4.50
CA VAL A 112 13.19 2.56 -3.10
C VAL A 112 14.39 2.20 -2.20
N PRO A 113 14.57 2.86 -1.04
CA PRO A 113 15.59 2.47 -0.09
C PRO A 113 15.45 1.00 0.33
N GLN A 114 16.51 0.22 0.14
CA GLN A 114 16.56 -1.19 0.52
C GLN A 114 17.22 -1.40 1.87
N ASP A 115 18.01 -0.43 2.32
CA ASP A 115 18.71 -0.41 3.60
C ASP A 115 18.71 0.99 4.23
N ILE A 116 19.20 1.07 5.46
CA ILE A 116 19.24 2.32 6.23
C ILE A 116 20.16 3.37 5.60
N HIS A 117 21.19 2.97 4.87
CA HIS A 117 22.10 3.90 4.19
C HIS A 117 21.39 4.57 3.01
N ALA A 118 20.71 3.80 2.17
CA ALA A 118 19.88 4.33 1.08
C ALA A 118 18.75 5.24 1.60
N ALA A 119 18.17 4.94 2.77
CA ALA A 119 17.18 5.79 3.43
C ALA A 119 17.79 7.14 3.87
N ARG A 120 19.00 7.13 4.45
CA ARG A 120 19.72 8.34 4.81
C ARG A 120 20.10 9.17 3.59
N ASP A 121 20.53 8.52 2.51
CA ASP A 121 20.84 9.20 1.25
C ASP A 121 19.63 9.88 0.65
N LEU A 122 18.46 9.22 0.69
CA LEU A 122 17.19 9.81 0.23
C LEU A 122 16.85 11.07 1.03
N ALA A 123 17.00 11.02 2.36
CA ALA A 123 16.78 12.17 3.23
C ALA A 123 17.80 13.30 2.99
N ALA A 124 19.09 12.95 2.83
CA ALA A 124 20.19 13.92 2.63
C ALA A 124 20.09 14.69 1.31
N ARG A 125 19.47 14.12 0.28
CA ARG A 125 19.22 14.78 -1.02
C ARG A 125 18.15 15.87 -0.96
N GLY A 126 17.61 16.21 0.21
CA GLY A 126 16.57 17.22 0.39
C GLY A 126 15.19 16.76 -0.09
N LYS A 127 15.03 15.49 -0.43
CA LYS A 127 13.77 14.88 -0.87
C LYS A 127 12.90 14.45 0.32
N TYR A 128 12.72 15.36 1.28
CA TYR A 128 12.02 15.06 2.53
C TYR A 128 10.62 14.51 2.34
N HIS A 129 9.89 15.01 1.36
CA HIS A 129 8.53 14.57 1.08
C HIS A 129 8.47 13.15 0.46
N GLU A 130 9.46 12.79 -0.37
CA GLU A 130 9.59 11.42 -0.88
C GLU A 130 9.96 10.45 0.25
N PHE A 131 10.93 10.85 1.10
CA PHE A 131 11.30 10.09 2.29
C PHE A 131 10.11 9.86 3.23
N GLU A 132 9.35 10.91 3.54
CA GLU A 132 8.16 10.84 4.38
C GLU A 132 7.15 9.81 3.84
N LYS A 133 6.78 9.93 2.58
CA LYS A 133 5.84 8.99 1.94
C LYS A 133 6.35 7.56 1.94
N TRP A 134 7.64 7.38 1.67
CA TRP A 134 8.26 6.06 1.74
C TRP A 134 8.25 5.51 3.17
N ALA A 135 8.65 6.30 4.15
CA ALA A 135 8.69 5.89 5.55
C ALA A 135 7.29 5.51 6.08
N LEU A 136 6.25 6.30 5.72
CA LEU A 136 4.86 5.99 6.03
C LEU A 136 4.41 4.66 5.42
N SER A 137 4.87 4.34 4.20
CA SER A 137 4.53 3.07 3.54
C SER A 137 5.07 1.85 4.27
N LEU A 138 6.22 1.97 4.95
CA LEU A 138 6.81 0.87 5.73
C LEU A 138 5.88 0.38 6.85
N ILE A 139 5.15 1.30 7.46
CA ILE A 139 4.23 1.02 8.56
C ILE A 139 2.76 1.02 8.12
N ALA A 140 2.47 0.99 6.82
CA ALA A 140 1.14 1.07 6.22
C ALA A 140 0.29 2.23 6.77
N ALA A 141 0.92 3.40 6.99
CA ALA A 141 0.23 4.62 7.35
C ALA A 141 -0.23 5.37 6.10
N GLN A 142 -1.42 5.97 6.18
CA GLN A 142 -1.90 6.88 5.13
C GLN A 142 -1.23 8.24 5.27
N PRO A 143 -0.82 8.89 4.18
CA PRO A 143 -0.38 10.29 4.23
C PRO A 143 -1.46 11.20 4.81
N GLY A 144 -1.06 12.14 5.68
CA GLY A 144 -1.99 13.02 6.39
C GLY A 144 -2.83 13.92 5.48
N ASN A 145 -2.26 14.32 4.33
CA ASN A 145 -2.86 15.23 3.34
C ASN A 145 -3.17 14.54 2.01
N PHE A 146 -4.05 13.55 2.01
CA PHE A 146 -4.51 12.96 0.75
C PHE A 146 -5.31 14.02 -0.06
N GLY A 147 -4.62 14.70 -1.00
CA GLY A 147 -5.26 15.60 -1.98
C GLY A 147 -5.53 17.04 -1.52
N LYS A 148 -5.08 17.49 -0.35
CA LYS A 148 -5.22 18.88 0.09
C LYS A 148 -3.85 19.59 0.11
N LYS A 149 -3.73 20.71 -0.59
CA LYS A 149 -2.58 21.61 -0.45
C LYS A 149 -2.77 22.45 0.82
N GLY A 150 -1.88 22.29 1.80
CA GLY A 150 -1.88 23.10 3.04
C GLY A 150 -0.76 22.67 3.99
N ALA A 151 -0.39 23.52 4.92
CA ALA A 151 0.61 23.20 5.95
C ALA A 151 0.10 22.09 6.88
N ASP A 152 0.86 21.01 7.02
CA ASP A 152 0.47 19.75 7.66
C ASP A 152 0.37 19.82 9.18
N ARG A 153 0.56 20.98 9.79
CA ARG A 153 0.49 21.22 11.26
C ARG A 153 1.16 20.10 12.10
N GLY A 154 2.20 19.43 11.56
CA GLY A 154 2.94 18.36 12.23
C GLY A 154 2.29 16.97 12.14
N LEU A 155 1.36 16.78 11.21
CA LEU A 155 0.70 15.49 10.92
C LEU A 155 1.14 14.99 9.55
N ASP A 156 2.03 14.01 9.54
CA ASP A 156 2.57 13.44 8.30
C ASP A 156 1.76 12.23 7.83
N GLY A 157 1.20 11.45 8.79
CA GLY A 157 0.43 10.26 8.45
C GLY A 157 -0.67 9.89 9.46
N ARG A 158 -1.56 9.00 9.03
CA ARG A 158 -2.66 8.45 9.83
C ARG A 158 -2.68 6.93 9.82
N LEU A 159 -3.05 6.36 10.95
CA LEU A 159 -3.27 4.92 11.14
C LEU A 159 -4.67 4.72 11.71
N TYR A 160 -5.33 3.64 11.30
CA TYR A 160 -6.67 3.33 11.79
C TYR A 160 -6.66 1.96 12.47
N PHE A 161 -7.41 1.83 13.58
CA PHE A 161 -7.49 0.59 14.34
C PHE A 161 -8.84 0.49 15.08
N GLY A 162 -9.21 -0.70 15.56
CA GLY A 162 -10.49 -0.92 16.18
C GLY A 162 -11.68 -0.44 15.32
N LYS A 163 -12.76 -0.01 15.94
CA LYS A 163 -13.94 0.51 15.21
C LYS A 163 -13.75 1.96 14.75
N THR A 164 -13.17 2.79 15.60
CA THR A 164 -13.05 4.25 15.38
C THR A 164 -11.69 4.81 15.79
N GLY A 165 -10.74 3.95 16.15
CA GLY A 165 -9.43 4.38 16.64
C GLY A 165 -8.62 5.09 15.55
N LEU A 166 -8.07 6.26 15.91
CA LEU A 166 -7.18 7.05 15.09
C LEU A 166 -5.80 7.11 15.73
N GLY A 167 -4.79 6.72 14.97
CA GLY A 167 -3.39 6.99 15.25
C GLY A 167 -2.85 8.06 14.30
N ILE A 168 -1.93 8.87 14.77
CA ILE A 168 -1.22 9.85 13.94
C ILE A 168 0.27 9.57 13.91
N VAL A 169 0.91 9.91 12.80
CA VAL A 169 2.34 9.69 12.58
C VAL A 169 3.02 11.01 12.31
N SER A 170 4.14 11.25 12.98
CA SER A 170 5.10 12.29 12.62
C SER A 170 6.40 11.65 12.17
N VAL A 171 6.90 12.04 11.00
CA VAL A 171 8.12 11.51 10.38
C VAL A 171 9.24 12.54 10.47
N LYS A 172 10.40 12.11 10.91
CA LYS A 172 11.60 12.98 11.01
C LYS A 172 12.78 12.33 10.30
N ALA A 173 13.20 13.00 9.23
CA ALA A 173 14.32 12.58 8.39
C ALA A 173 15.67 13.14 8.85
N GLY A 174 15.67 14.19 9.71
CA GLY A 174 16.88 14.88 10.16
C GLY A 174 17.56 14.20 11.34
N GLU A 175 18.84 14.55 11.55
CA GLU A 175 19.63 14.06 12.67
C GLU A 175 19.29 14.77 13.99
N ASN A 176 18.80 16.00 13.90
CA ASN A 176 18.48 16.84 15.07
C ASN A 176 17.07 16.55 15.58
N VAL A 177 16.88 15.38 16.19
CA VAL A 177 15.63 15.03 16.88
C VAL A 177 15.77 15.24 18.38
N GLY A 178 14.68 15.72 19.01
CA GLY A 178 14.72 16.05 20.43
C GLY A 178 13.38 15.87 21.13
N VAL A 179 13.40 15.96 22.47
CA VAL A 179 12.23 15.76 23.32
C VAL A 179 11.08 16.75 23.02
N SER A 180 11.40 17.96 22.52
CA SER A 180 10.38 18.94 22.12
C SER A 180 9.47 18.38 21.03
N MET A 181 10.03 17.64 20.07
CA MET A 181 9.25 17.03 18.98
C MET A 181 8.28 15.94 19.47
N ILE A 182 8.64 15.24 20.55
CA ILE A 182 7.74 14.27 21.21
C ILE A 182 6.57 15.00 21.87
N ARG A 183 6.83 16.13 22.51
CA ARG A 183 5.78 17.00 23.10
C ARG A 183 4.88 17.61 22.04
N ASP A 184 5.44 18.04 20.92
CA ASP A 184 4.68 18.56 19.78
C ASP A 184 3.74 17.50 19.20
N LEU A 185 4.22 16.24 19.08
CA LEU A 185 3.38 15.14 18.66
C LEU A 185 2.26 14.87 19.67
N LYS A 186 2.55 14.91 20.98
CA LYS A 186 1.54 14.77 22.03
C LYS A 186 0.46 15.85 21.93
N GLY A 187 0.83 17.11 21.73
CA GLY A 187 -0.10 18.21 21.47
C GLY A 187 -0.91 18.04 20.19
N THR A 188 -0.29 17.44 19.16
CA THR A 188 -0.99 17.10 17.91
C THR A 188 -2.00 15.97 18.12
N MET A 189 -1.67 14.95 18.92
CA MET A 189 -2.61 13.89 19.29
C MET A 189 -3.87 14.44 19.96
N GLU A 190 -3.72 15.37 20.89
CA GLU A 190 -4.84 16.00 21.58
C GLU A 190 -5.73 16.81 20.63
N ARG A 191 -5.12 17.62 19.76
CA ARG A 191 -5.82 18.45 18.78
C ARG A 191 -6.59 17.61 17.76
N GLU A 192 -5.98 16.52 17.24
CA GLU A 192 -6.58 15.61 16.26
C GLU A 192 -7.47 14.54 16.91
N LYS A 193 -7.57 14.52 18.25
CA LYS A 193 -8.28 13.49 19.04
C LYS A 193 -7.77 12.07 18.71
N ALA A 194 -6.47 11.96 18.47
CA ALA A 194 -5.83 10.69 18.19
C ALA A 194 -5.53 9.93 19.49
N ALA A 195 -5.85 8.66 19.50
CA ALA A 195 -5.61 7.81 20.66
C ALA A 195 -4.13 7.38 20.77
N ILE A 196 -3.47 7.20 19.61
CA ILE A 196 -2.08 6.75 19.51
C ILE A 196 -1.27 7.72 18.64
N GLY A 197 -0.04 8.02 19.07
CA GLY A 197 0.95 8.78 18.30
C GLY A 197 2.16 7.92 17.97
N VAL A 198 2.67 8.04 16.75
CA VAL A 198 3.88 7.38 16.30
C VAL A 198 4.89 8.42 15.85
N PHE A 199 6.06 8.42 16.46
CA PHE A 199 7.20 9.23 16.05
C PHE A 199 8.16 8.34 15.26
N LEU A 200 8.18 8.50 13.93
CA LEU A 200 9.02 7.70 13.03
C LEU A 200 10.29 8.49 12.69
N THR A 201 11.45 7.95 13.02
CA THR A 201 12.72 8.69 12.94
C THR A 201 13.85 7.86 12.33
N LEU A 202 14.77 8.51 11.59
CA LEU A 202 16.02 7.91 11.12
C LEU A 202 17.06 7.71 12.23
N THR A 203 16.95 8.51 13.29
CA THR A 203 17.94 8.57 14.36
C THR A 203 17.45 7.81 15.57
N GLU A 204 18.38 7.17 16.30
CA GLU A 204 18.06 6.52 17.57
C GLU A 204 17.50 7.54 18.60
N PRO A 205 16.44 7.18 19.31
CA PRO A 205 15.84 8.08 20.28
C PRO A 205 16.75 8.25 21.50
N THR A 206 16.84 9.46 22.00
CA THR A 206 17.55 9.75 23.25
C THR A 206 16.75 9.29 24.47
N LYS A 207 17.42 9.03 25.59
CA LYS A 207 16.73 8.67 26.86
C LYS A 207 15.63 9.65 27.27
N PRO A 208 15.81 11.00 27.17
CA PRO A 208 14.73 11.94 27.44
C PRO A 208 13.51 11.79 26.51
N MET A 209 13.72 11.45 25.23
CA MET A 209 12.62 11.21 24.28
C MET A 209 11.82 9.98 24.68
N VAL A 210 12.52 8.90 25.03
CA VAL A 210 11.86 7.64 25.47
C VAL A 210 11.06 7.88 26.74
N SER A 211 11.64 8.59 27.72
CA SER A 211 10.95 8.94 28.99
C SER A 211 9.71 9.81 28.74
N GLU A 212 9.81 10.82 27.86
CA GLU A 212 8.68 11.67 27.50
C GLU A 212 7.58 10.87 26.78
N ALA A 213 7.94 9.98 25.87
CA ALA A 213 6.98 9.12 25.17
C ALA A 213 6.25 8.19 26.17
N ALA A 214 6.99 7.58 27.09
CA ALA A 214 6.43 6.71 28.13
C ALA A 214 5.46 7.47 29.07
N SER A 215 5.70 8.77 29.32
CA SER A 215 4.81 9.61 30.13
C SER A 215 3.41 9.81 29.54
N ALA A 216 3.22 9.52 28.26
CA ALA A 216 1.90 9.55 27.62
C ALA A 216 0.97 8.43 28.09
N GLY A 217 1.51 7.40 28.78
CA GLY A 217 0.76 6.28 29.30
C GLY A 217 0.41 5.23 28.25
N LEU A 218 -0.56 4.38 28.60
CA LEU A 218 -1.02 3.29 27.74
C LEU A 218 -2.40 3.59 27.17
N TYR A 219 -2.66 3.06 25.99
CA TYR A 219 -4.00 2.95 25.44
C TYR A 219 -4.54 1.55 25.72
N GLU A 220 -5.74 1.52 26.25
CA GLU A 220 -6.42 0.28 26.63
C GLU A 220 -7.70 0.14 25.80
N GLU A 221 -7.90 -1.02 25.19
CA GLU A 221 -9.11 -1.40 24.49
C GLU A 221 -9.56 -2.79 24.96
N PRO A 222 -10.84 -2.97 25.34
CA PRO A 222 -11.33 -4.26 25.82
C PRO A 222 -11.03 -5.40 24.84
N GLY A 223 -10.44 -6.49 25.34
CA GLY A 223 -10.08 -7.66 24.54
C GLY A 223 -8.70 -7.59 23.86
N PHE A 224 -7.95 -6.52 24.06
CA PHE A 224 -6.58 -6.36 23.55
C PHE A 224 -5.58 -6.04 24.65
N ALA A 225 -4.32 -6.42 24.44
CA ALA A 225 -3.25 -6.01 25.35
C ALA A 225 -3.05 -4.48 25.28
N PRO A 226 -2.79 -3.82 26.43
CA PRO A 226 -2.48 -2.40 26.45
C PRO A 226 -1.26 -2.08 25.57
N VAL A 227 -1.32 -0.97 24.86
CA VAL A 227 -0.23 -0.50 23.98
C VAL A 227 0.20 0.91 24.35
N PRO A 228 1.48 1.30 24.16
CA PRO A 228 1.92 2.67 24.43
C PRO A 228 1.14 3.69 23.62
N ARG A 229 0.64 4.75 24.25
CA ARG A 229 -0.08 5.82 23.56
C ARG A 229 0.82 6.62 22.63
N LEU A 230 2.10 6.79 22.99
CA LEU A 230 3.09 7.42 22.12
C LEU A 230 4.25 6.44 21.91
N GLN A 231 4.52 6.11 20.65
CA GLN A 231 5.52 5.14 20.27
C GLN A 231 6.60 5.82 19.43
N ILE A 232 7.86 5.57 19.76
CA ILE A 232 8.99 5.98 18.92
C ILE A 232 9.42 4.74 18.16
N VAL A 233 9.44 4.86 16.84
CA VAL A 233 9.84 3.78 15.91
C VAL A 233 10.99 4.30 15.06
N THR A 234 12.09 3.56 15.00
CA THR A 234 13.16 3.91 14.05
C THR A 234 12.79 3.41 12.65
N VAL A 235 13.30 4.08 11.63
CA VAL A 235 13.15 3.63 10.24
C VAL A 235 13.73 2.23 10.07
N GLU A 236 14.82 1.90 10.74
CA GLU A 236 15.42 0.56 10.71
C GLU A 236 14.45 -0.50 11.26
N GLN A 237 13.82 -0.25 12.40
CA GLN A 237 12.76 -1.12 12.93
C GLN A 237 11.59 -1.25 11.97
N ALA A 238 11.16 -0.13 11.35
CA ALA A 238 10.08 -0.15 10.37
C ALA A 238 10.44 -0.95 9.11
N MET A 239 11.70 -0.92 8.67
CA MET A 239 12.19 -1.74 7.54
C MET A 239 12.17 -3.24 7.87
N GLN A 240 12.57 -3.61 9.09
CA GLN A 240 12.63 -5.01 9.54
C GLN A 240 11.25 -5.58 9.86
N LEU A 241 10.44 -4.85 10.63
CA LEU A 241 9.18 -5.32 11.19
C LEU A 241 7.95 -4.91 10.36
N ARG A 242 8.13 -3.96 9.44
CA ARG A 242 7.05 -3.42 8.62
C ARG A 242 5.90 -2.92 9.51
N GLU A 243 4.69 -3.27 9.18
CA GLU A 243 3.50 -2.87 9.93
C GLU A 243 3.56 -3.23 11.43
N ARG A 244 4.29 -4.31 11.76
CA ARG A 244 4.44 -4.78 13.14
C ARG A 244 5.36 -3.90 14.00
N ALA A 245 6.08 -2.95 13.40
CA ALA A 245 6.87 -1.97 14.14
C ALA A 245 5.99 -1.04 15.01
N VAL A 246 4.72 -0.88 14.66
CA VAL A 246 3.75 -0.08 15.40
C VAL A 246 2.75 -1.01 16.08
N GLN A 247 2.64 -0.89 17.41
CA GLN A 247 1.71 -1.66 18.20
C GLN A 247 0.32 -1.00 18.16
N LEU A 248 -0.66 -1.68 17.60
CA LEU A 248 -2.05 -1.23 17.51
C LEU A 248 -2.98 -2.35 17.94
N PRO A 249 -4.00 -2.10 18.77
CA PRO A 249 -5.06 -3.08 19.00
C PRO A 249 -5.91 -3.18 17.74
N ALA A 250 -6.17 -4.39 17.25
CA ALA A 250 -7.02 -4.63 16.06
C ALA A 250 -6.77 -3.64 14.93
N ARG A 251 -5.57 -3.67 14.34
CA ARG A 251 -5.22 -2.82 13.22
C ARG A 251 -6.27 -2.93 12.12
N ARG A 252 -6.76 -1.79 11.62
CA ARG A 252 -7.69 -1.76 10.49
C ARG A 252 -6.91 -1.62 9.20
N ASP A 253 -7.12 -2.56 8.31
CA ASP A 253 -6.56 -2.51 6.95
C ASP A 253 -7.43 -1.69 5.97
N ASP A 254 -8.42 -0.93 6.49
CA ASP A 254 -9.40 -0.21 5.66
C ASP A 254 -8.78 0.92 4.82
N ALA A 255 -7.61 1.37 5.21
CA ALA A 255 -6.86 2.32 4.41
C ALA A 255 -6.46 1.73 3.06
N PHE A 256 -5.98 0.48 3.13
CA PHE A 256 -5.70 -0.37 2.00
C PHE A 256 -6.17 -1.76 2.39
N LYS A 257 -7.36 -2.12 1.95
CA LYS A 257 -7.93 -3.45 2.20
C LYS A 257 -6.95 -4.53 1.74
N ARG A 258 -6.96 -5.67 2.39
CA ARG A 258 -6.22 -6.83 1.90
C ARG A 258 -6.79 -7.26 0.56
N ALA A 259 -5.92 -7.50 -0.41
CA ALA A 259 -6.31 -8.18 -1.62
C ALA A 259 -6.79 -9.59 -1.28
N ALA A 260 -7.86 -10.04 -1.94
CA ALA A 260 -8.31 -11.41 -1.81
C ALA A 260 -7.18 -12.34 -2.27
N ARG A 261 -7.02 -13.47 -1.57
CA ARG A 261 -6.05 -14.49 -1.96
C ARG A 261 -6.51 -15.10 -3.27
N GLU A 262 -5.66 -15.06 -4.27
CA GLU A 262 -5.88 -15.77 -5.52
C GLU A 262 -5.53 -17.24 -5.31
N GLU A 263 -6.42 -18.12 -5.73
CA GLU A 263 -6.10 -19.52 -5.89
C GLU A 263 -5.11 -19.60 -7.05
N GLY A 264 -3.95 -20.21 -6.82
CA GLY A 264 -2.93 -20.34 -7.87
C GLY A 264 -3.52 -21.02 -9.10
N PRO A 265 -2.94 -20.86 -10.30
CA PRO A 265 -3.39 -21.55 -11.48
C PRO A 265 -3.45 -23.04 -11.13
N ASN A 266 -4.63 -23.62 -11.32
CA ASN A 266 -4.90 -25.00 -11.02
C ASN A 266 -3.90 -25.83 -11.84
N ARG A 267 -2.79 -26.27 -11.22
CA ARG A 267 -1.75 -27.09 -11.86
C ARG A 267 -2.23 -28.51 -12.19
N GLN A 268 -3.51 -28.75 -12.10
CA GLN A 268 -4.20 -29.96 -12.52
C GLN A 268 -4.59 -29.94 -14.01
N GLY A 269 -3.72 -29.56 -14.89
CA GLY A 269 -3.98 -29.49 -16.30
C GLY A 269 -2.78 -29.87 -17.18
N ALA A 270 -1.66 -30.21 -16.58
CA ALA A 270 -0.59 -30.90 -17.30
C ALA A 270 -0.86 -32.44 -17.19
N LEU A 271 -1.91 -32.91 -17.81
CA LEU A 271 -1.99 -34.30 -18.16
C LEU A 271 -1.14 -34.51 -19.40
N ASP A 272 -0.11 -35.31 -19.24
CA ASP A 272 0.65 -35.94 -20.32
C ASP A 272 -0.30 -36.50 -21.38
N LEU A 273 -0.12 -36.01 -22.62
CA LEU A 273 -0.50 -36.72 -23.83
C LEU A 273 0.74 -36.87 -24.70
#